data_4e36879430fcd5cd1ae07737778aa848
#
_entry.id   4e36879430fcd5cd1ae07737778aa848
#
_cell.length_a   1.000
_cell.length_b   1.000
_cell.length_c   1.000
_cell.angle_alpha   90.00
_cell.angle_beta   90.00
_cell.angle_gamma   90.00
#
_symmetry.space_group_name_H-M   'P 1'
#
loop_
_entity.id
_entity.type
_entity.pdbx_description
1 polymer ?
#
loop_
_entity_poly.entity_id
_entity_poly.type
_entity_poly.pdbx_seq_one_letter_code
_entity_poly.pdbx_strand_id
1 'polypeptide(L)'
;MYKIIPIILAGGTGSRLWPLSRRSFPKQFLNLLDDEYTMLQKTYKRIENLDDISRPIIICNEEHRFIVGHQMKELNIEPLEILLEPEGRNTAPAIVIAALKALDIYQDTNIEPILLILSSDHQIEDINKFHSSINNSIEEALKGNLIIFGVPPTYSATGYGYIKSQKHLDHNKYIPSKVDKFIEKPDEKTAKYFIKDKKYSWNSGMFVFKANSILNELKSLSLIHI
;
A
#
# COMPACT_ATOMS: atom_id res chain seq x y z
N MET A 1 5.19 -22.34 4.09
CA MET A 1 4.16 -21.87 3.12
C MET A 1 3.82 -20.44 3.45
N TYR A 2 3.47 -19.58 2.49
CA TYR A 2 3.05 -18.19 2.77
C TYR A 2 1.73 -17.87 2.06
N LYS A 3 1.08 -16.77 2.48
CA LYS A 3 -0.03 -16.14 1.76
C LYS A 3 0.18 -14.63 1.70
N ILE A 4 -0.10 -14.04 0.55
CA ILE A 4 -0.10 -12.59 0.36
C ILE A 4 -1.46 -12.06 0.80
N ILE A 5 -1.48 -11.23 1.83
CA ILE A 5 -2.70 -10.63 2.38
C ILE A 5 -2.75 -9.18 1.93
N PRO A 6 -3.66 -8.81 1.03
CA PRO A 6 -3.87 -7.41 0.68
C PRO A 6 -4.42 -6.63 1.88
N ILE A 7 -3.74 -5.57 2.25
CA ILE A 7 -4.22 -4.59 3.22
C ILE A 7 -4.57 -3.33 2.46
N ILE A 8 -5.87 -3.11 2.24
CA ILE A 8 -6.35 -1.98 1.46
C ILE A 8 -6.69 -0.83 2.41
N LEU A 9 -5.95 0.26 2.30
CA LEU A 9 -6.15 1.47 3.11
C LEU A 9 -7.19 2.37 2.43
N ALA A 10 -8.38 2.46 3.02
CA ALA A 10 -9.51 3.24 2.54
C ALA A 10 -9.96 4.34 3.51
N GLY A 11 -9.05 4.83 4.37
CA GLY A 11 -9.36 5.80 5.45
C GLY A 11 -9.31 7.29 5.05
N GLY A 12 -8.91 7.63 3.82
CA GLY A 12 -8.77 9.02 3.39
C GLY A 12 -10.10 9.78 3.27
N THR A 13 -10.15 11.05 3.67
CA THR A 13 -11.35 11.91 3.58
C THR A 13 -11.64 12.45 2.19
N GLY A 14 -10.67 12.37 1.26
CA GLY A 14 -10.86 12.68 -0.17
C GLY A 14 -11.28 14.11 -0.50
N SER A 15 -11.12 15.08 0.39
CA SER A 15 -11.64 16.45 0.28
C SER A 15 -11.15 17.25 -0.94
N ARG A 16 -10.03 16.84 -1.56
CA ARG A 16 -9.41 17.55 -2.71
C ARG A 16 -10.23 17.50 -3.99
N LEU A 17 -11.17 16.57 -4.13
CA LEU A 17 -12.03 16.45 -5.31
C LEU A 17 -13.44 17.00 -5.09
N TRP A 18 -13.64 17.87 -4.08
CA TRP A 18 -14.90 18.54 -3.90
C TRP A 18 -15.31 19.29 -5.20
N PRO A 19 -16.56 19.26 -5.68
CA PRO A 19 -17.77 18.69 -5.05
C PRO A 19 -18.01 17.20 -5.36
N LEU A 20 -17.16 16.53 -6.13
CA LEU A 20 -17.31 15.11 -6.48
C LEU A 20 -17.15 14.23 -5.24
N SER A 21 -16.13 14.50 -4.41
CA SER A 21 -15.92 13.81 -3.14
C SER A 21 -16.43 14.63 -1.96
N ARG A 22 -16.93 13.94 -0.94
CA ARG A 22 -17.42 14.52 0.32
C ARG A 22 -16.94 13.65 1.47
N ARG A 23 -16.96 14.16 2.71
CA ARG A 23 -16.59 13.38 3.90
C ARG A 23 -17.37 12.06 4.01
N SER A 24 -18.66 12.09 3.74
CA SER A 24 -19.54 10.90 3.74
C SER A 24 -19.34 9.99 2.53
N PHE A 25 -18.70 10.47 1.47
CA PHE A 25 -18.45 9.72 0.25
C PHE A 25 -17.11 10.13 -0.39
N PRO A 26 -15.97 9.70 0.20
CA PRO A 26 -14.64 10.04 -0.28
C PRO A 26 -14.33 9.46 -1.65
N LYS A 27 -13.25 9.97 -2.27
CA LYS A 27 -12.85 9.64 -3.65
C LYS A 27 -12.66 8.14 -3.93
N GLN A 28 -12.19 7.39 -2.95
CA GLN A 28 -11.94 5.95 -3.11
C GLN A 28 -13.20 5.13 -3.37
N PHE A 29 -14.36 5.65 -3.01
CA PHE A 29 -15.66 5.01 -3.24
C PHE A 29 -16.38 5.53 -4.49
N LEU A 30 -15.75 6.48 -5.19
CA LEU A 30 -16.29 7.04 -6.42
C LEU A 30 -15.84 6.21 -7.62
N ASN A 31 -16.74 6.15 -8.60
CA ASN A 31 -16.42 5.77 -9.96
C ASN A 31 -15.88 7.01 -10.67
N LEU A 32 -14.57 7.11 -10.78
CA LEU A 32 -13.90 8.18 -11.50
C LEU A 32 -13.48 7.65 -12.88
N LEU A 33 -13.55 8.48 -13.90
CA LEU A 33 -13.10 8.14 -15.27
C LEU A 33 -14.09 7.29 -16.11
N ASP A 34 -15.40 7.44 -15.91
CA ASP A 34 -16.45 6.73 -16.66
C ASP A 34 -16.27 5.20 -16.71
N ASP A 35 -15.78 4.62 -15.62
CA ASP A 35 -15.45 3.24 -15.48
C ASP A 35 -16.55 2.47 -14.71
N GLU A 36 -16.61 1.16 -14.88
CA GLU A 36 -17.59 0.30 -14.21
C GLU A 36 -17.34 0.21 -12.68
N TYR A 37 -16.07 0.33 -12.24
CA TYR A 37 -15.64 0.06 -10.88
C TYR A 37 -15.17 1.31 -10.14
N THR A 38 -15.47 1.37 -8.84
CA THR A 38 -14.90 2.39 -7.95
C THR A 38 -13.40 2.20 -7.76
N MET A 39 -12.69 3.20 -7.24
CA MET A 39 -11.26 3.08 -7.00
C MET A 39 -10.91 1.98 -5.99
N LEU A 40 -11.74 1.76 -4.97
CA LEU A 40 -11.61 0.64 -4.04
C LEU A 40 -11.72 -0.69 -4.77
N GLN A 41 -12.75 -0.87 -5.58
CA GLN A 41 -12.97 -2.09 -6.36
C GLN A 41 -11.83 -2.35 -7.34
N LYS A 42 -11.37 -1.32 -8.06
CA LYS A 42 -10.20 -1.41 -8.95
C LYS A 42 -8.92 -1.80 -8.20
N THR A 43 -8.77 -1.33 -6.96
CA THR A 43 -7.60 -1.70 -6.15
C THR A 43 -7.57 -3.20 -5.86
N TYR A 44 -8.71 -3.81 -5.59
CA TYR A 44 -8.81 -5.26 -5.43
C TYR A 44 -8.63 -5.99 -6.78
N LYS A 45 -9.35 -5.58 -7.82
CA LYS A 45 -9.29 -6.22 -9.15
C LYS A 45 -7.88 -6.26 -9.73
N ARG A 46 -7.03 -5.28 -9.41
CA ARG A 46 -5.62 -5.26 -9.83
C ARG A 46 -4.79 -6.42 -9.29
N ILE A 47 -5.20 -7.03 -8.18
CA ILE A 47 -4.42 -8.04 -7.48
C ILE A 47 -5.11 -9.41 -7.43
N GLU A 48 -6.37 -9.52 -7.84
CA GLU A 48 -7.18 -10.73 -7.71
C GLU A 48 -6.56 -11.96 -8.39
N ASN A 49 -5.72 -11.76 -9.41
CA ASN A 49 -5.05 -12.81 -10.18
C ASN A 49 -3.58 -13.04 -9.78
N LEU A 50 -3.12 -12.50 -8.66
CA LEU A 50 -1.80 -12.81 -8.12
C LEU A 50 -1.80 -14.21 -7.51
N ASP A 51 -0.69 -14.94 -7.70
CA ASP A 51 -0.49 -16.22 -7.05
C ASP A 51 -0.42 -16.05 -5.54
N ASP A 52 -0.89 -17.04 -4.81
CA ASP A 52 -0.91 -17.05 -3.34
C ASP A 52 -1.63 -15.87 -2.67
N ILE A 53 -2.42 -15.12 -3.41
CA ILE A 53 -3.23 -14.01 -2.87
C ILE A 53 -4.38 -14.54 -2.00
N SER A 54 -4.62 -13.91 -0.88
CA SER A 54 -5.80 -14.15 -0.03
C SER A 54 -6.89 -13.10 -0.27
N ARG A 55 -8.04 -13.30 0.38
CA ARG A 55 -9.03 -12.24 0.51
C ARG A 55 -8.44 -11.05 1.28
N PRO A 56 -8.86 -9.81 1.02
CA PRO A 56 -8.26 -8.63 1.61
C PRO A 56 -8.69 -8.39 3.07
N ILE A 57 -7.85 -7.70 3.82
CA ILE A 57 -8.23 -6.94 4.99
C ILE A 57 -8.37 -5.48 4.55
N ILE A 58 -9.50 -4.85 4.83
CA ILE A 58 -9.75 -3.46 4.43
C ILE A 58 -9.80 -2.59 5.68
N ILE A 59 -9.11 -1.47 5.66
CA ILE A 59 -9.10 -0.50 6.76
C ILE A 59 -9.80 0.77 6.30
N CYS A 60 -10.84 1.17 7.00
CA CYS A 60 -11.61 2.37 6.68
C CYS A 60 -12.08 3.10 7.94
N ASN A 61 -12.52 4.34 7.77
CA ASN A 61 -13.21 5.03 8.84
C ASN A 61 -14.54 4.32 9.16
N GLU A 62 -14.96 4.33 10.43
CA GLU A 62 -16.19 3.69 10.89
C GLU A 62 -17.44 4.15 10.11
N GLU A 63 -17.48 5.43 9.72
CA GLU A 63 -18.59 5.98 8.93
C GLU A 63 -18.73 5.30 7.55
N HIS A 64 -17.65 4.70 7.01
CA HIS A 64 -17.62 4.12 5.67
C HIS A 64 -17.80 2.59 5.62
N ARG A 65 -17.98 1.92 6.77
CA ARG A 65 -18.06 0.46 6.84
C ARG A 65 -19.09 -0.18 5.91
N PHE A 66 -20.25 0.45 5.79
CA PHE A 66 -21.34 -0.08 4.95
C PHE A 66 -21.05 0.08 3.45
N ILE A 67 -20.42 1.20 3.06
CA ILE A 67 -20.03 1.45 1.66
C ILE A 67 -18.98 0.43 1.25
N VAL A 68 -17.96 0.21 2.08
CA VAL A 68 -16.92 -0.80 1.85
C VAL A 68 -17.52 -2.19 1.69
N GLY A 69 -18.36 -2.61 2.65
CA GLY A 69 -19.02 -3.92 2.60
C GLY A 69 -19.88 -4.09 1.34
N HIS A 70 -20.64 -3.06 0.96
CA HIS A 70 -21.47 -3.08 -0.24
C HIS A 70 -20.63 -3.21 -1.52
N GLN A 71 -19.60 -2.38 -1.69
CA GLN A 71 -18.75 -2.39 -2.87
C GLN A 71 -17.96 -3.70 -3.04
N MET A 72 -17.53 -4.32 -1.95
CA MET A 72 -16.87 -5.63 -2.02
C MET A 72 -17.88 -6.73 -2.35
N LYS A 73 -19.11 -6.65 -1.82
CA LYS A 73 -20.17 -7.59 -2.15
C LYS A 73 -20.58 -7.54 -3.65
N GLU A 74 -20.56 -6.36 -4.27
CA GLU A 74 -20.78 -6.21 -5.72
C GLU A 74 -19.76 -7.01 -6.55
N LEU A 75 -18.55 -7.18 -6.06
CA LEU A 75 -17.51 -8.05 -6.65
C LEU A 75 -17.64 -9.52 -6.24
N ASN A 76 -18.65 -9.90 -5.44
CA ASN A 76 -18.76 -11.22 -4.80
C ASN A 76 -17.55 -11.57 -3.92
N ILE A 77 -16.92 -10.58 -3.31
CA ILE A 77 -15.78 -10.74 -2.41
C ILE A 77 -16.22 -10.48 -0.97
N GLU A 78 -15.97 -11.46 -0.11
CA GLU A 78 -16.06 -11.30 1.34
C GLU A 78 -14.65 -11.04 1.89
N PRO A 79 -14.34 -9.82 2.39
CA PRO A 79 -13.05 -9.56 3.02
C PRO A 79 -12.74 -10.51 4.18
N LEU A 80 -11.46 -10.77 4.45
CA LEU A 80 -11.08 -11.46 5.70
C LEU A 80 -11.52 -10.69 6.92
N GLU A 81 -11.39 -9.34 6.82
CA GLU A 81 -11.83 -8.43 7.88
C GLU A 81 -12.04 -7.02 7.31
N ILE A 82 -12.95 -6.25 7.92
CA ILE A 82 -13.05 -4.79 7.73
C ILE A 82 -12.70 -4.15 9.08
N LEU A 83 -11.49 -3.59 9.17
CA LEU A 83 -11.01 -2.92 10.37
C LEU A 83 -11.47 -1.45 10.35
N LEU A 84 -12.06 -1.01 11.45
CA LEU A 84 -12.65 0.31 11.56
C LEU A 84 -11.75 1.25 12.36
N GLU A 85 -11.37 2.37 11.76
CA GLU A 85 -10.67 3.46 12.43
C GLU A 85 -11.69 4.49 12.93
N PRO A 86 -11.79 4.74 14.25
CA PRO A 86 -12.62 5.83 14.76
C PRO A 86 -12.10 7.19 14.31
N GLU A 87 -10.78 7.30 14.17
CA GLU A 87 -10.05 8.48 13.74
C GLU A 87 -8.82 8.09 12.94
N GLY A 88 -8.62 8.72 11.79
CA GLY A 88 -7.45 8.46 10.94
C GLY A 88 -6.15 8.98 11.57
N ARG A 89 -5.19 8.08 11.85
CA ARG A 89 -3.89 8.37 12.47
C ARG A 89 -2.70 8.03 11.59
N ASN A 90 -2.77 8.36 10.32
CA ASN A 90 -1.76 7.99 9.32
C ASN A 90 -1.66 6.45 9.08
N THR A 91 -0.67 6.06 8.31
CA THR A 91 -0.55 4.69 7.79
C THR A 91 -0.02 3.68 8.82
N ALA A 92 0.92 4.08 9.69
CA ALA A 92 1.61 3.12 10.56
C ALA A 92 0.69 2.41 11.56
N PRO A 93 -0.19 3.09 12.32
CA PRO A 93 -1.12 2.41 13.22
C PRO A 93 -2.07 1.44 12.49
N ALA A 94 -2.57 1.83 11.33
CA ALA A 94 -3.42 0.99 10.49
C ALA A 94 -2.69 -0.32 10.10
N ILE A 95 -1.45 -0.22 9.66
CA ILE A 95 -0.61 -1.38 9.32
C ILE A 95 -0.38 -2.29 10.53
N VAL A 96 -0.14 -1.71 11.72
CA VAL A 96 0.05 -2.50 12.95
C VAL A 96 -1.16 -3.35 13.27
N ILE A 97 -2.35 -2.73 13.25
CA ILE A 97 -3.60 -3.44 13.55
C ILE A 97 -3.85 -4.53 12.50
N ALA A 98 -3.60 -4.24 11.22
CA ALA A 98 -3.71 -5.24 10.16
C ALA A 98 -2.72 -6.40 10.33
N ALA A 99 -1.47 -6.11 10.74
CA ALA A 99 -0.46 -7.15 10.99
C ALA A 99 -0.87 -8.05 12.16
N LEU A 100 -1.35 -7.49 13.26
CA LEU A 100 -1.85 -8.27 14.39
C LEU A 100 -3.05 -9.13 13.98
N LYS A 101 -4.00 -8.56 13.21
CA LYS A 101 -5.17 -9.32 12.73
C LYS A 101 -4.79 -10.44 11.77
N ALA A 102 -3.83 -10.20 10.86
CA ALA A 102 -3.35 -11.21 9.96
C ALA A 102 -2.67 -12.38 10.71
N LEU A 103 -1.89 -12.08 11.75
CA LEU A 103 -1.29 -13.12 12.61
C LEU A 103 -2.35 -13.90 13.38
N ASP A 104 -3.39 -13.25 13.90
CA ASP A 104 -4.51 -13.88 14.59
C ASP A 104 -5.26 -14.85 13.65
N ILE A 105 -5.56 -14.43 12.42
CA ILE A 105 -6.25 -15.28 11.43
C ILE A 105 -5.46 -16.55 11.08
N TYR A 106 -4.14 -16.46 11.04
CA TYR A 106 -3.26 -17.57 10.62
C TYR A 106 -2.50 -18.25 11.76
N GLN A 107 -2.81 -17.94 13.04
CA GLN A 107 -2.08 -18.40 14.23
C GLN A 107 -1.97 -19.93 14.34
N ASP A 108 -3.04 -20.64 13.98
CA ASP A 108 -3.10 -22.11 14.06
C ASP A 108 -2.73 -22.80 12.75
N THR A 109 -2.02 -22.09 11.87
CA THR A 109 -1.60 -22.60 10.56
C THR A 109 -0.10 -22.53 10.38
N ASN A 110 0.45 -23.30 9.44
CA ASN A 110 1.85 -23.18 9.02
C ASN A 110 2.04 -22.13 7.91
N ILE A 111 1.17 -21.11 7.84
CA ILE A 111 1.20 -20.06 6.82
C ILE A 111 1.86 -18.82 7.38
N GLU A 112 2.89 -18.31 6.70
CA GLU A 112 3.50 -16.99 6.98
C GLU A 112 2.70 -15.89 6.29
N PRO A 113 2.08 -14.97 7.03
CA PRO A 113 1.35 -13.85 6.41
C PRO A 113 2.30 -12.78 5.88
N ILE A 114 2.28 -12.58 4.56
CA ILE A 114 2.95 -11.49 3.84
C ILE A 114 1.92 -10.39 3.59
N LEU A 115 2.12 -9.23 4.14
CA LEU A 115 1.21 -8.10 3.94
C LEU A 115 1.60 -7.33 2.68
N LEU A 116 0.63 -7.11 1.79
CA LEU A 116 0.72 -6.21 0.64
C LEU A 116 -0.12 -4.98 0.94
N ILE A 117 0.53 -3.88 1.33
CA ILE A 117 -0.14 -2.64 1.69
C ILE A 117 -0.44 -1.83 0.44
N LEU A 118 -1.70 -1.48 0.24
CA LEU A 118 -2.21 -0.79 -0.94
C LEU A 118 -3.06 0.42 -0.51
N SER A 119 -2.84 1.56 -1.16
CA SER A 119 -3.75 2.68 -1.09
C SER A 119 -4.92 2.47 -2.06
N SER A 120 -6.15 2.73 -1.60
CA SER A 120 -7.36 2.55 -2.41
C SER A 120 -7.60 3.65 -3.45
N ASP A 121 -6.69 4.60 -3.59
CA ASP A 121 -6.86 5.78 -4.44
C ASP A 121 -5.80 5.92 -5.55
N HIS A 122 -4.98 4.90 -5.74
CA HIS A 122 -3.99 4.87 -6.82
C HIS A 122 -4.58 4.33 -8.12
N GLN A 123 -4.16 4.92 -9.22
CA GLN A 123 -4.36 4.38 -10.56
C GLN A 123 -3.07 3.72 -11.02
N ILE A 124 -3.16 2.48 -11.49
CA ILE A 124 -2.04 1.70 -12.05
C ILE A 124 -2.48 1.19 -13.41
N GLU A 125 -1.80 1.62 -14.46
CA GLU A 125 -2.16 1.29 -15.84
C GLU A 125 -1.59 -0.06 -16.28
N ASP A 126 -0.32 -0.33 -15.94
CA ASP A 126 0.38 -1.55 -16.34
C ASP A 126 0.31 -2.60 -15.23
N ILE A 127 -0.74 -3.40 -15.26
CA ILE A 127 -1.00 -4.46 -14.28
C ILE A 127 0.09 -5.54 -14.31
N ASN A 128 0.61 -5.89 -15.49
CA ASN A 128 1.64 -6.91 -15.62
C ASN A 128 2.96 -6.49 -14.96
N LYS A 129 3.36 -5.24 -15.16
CA LYS A 129 4.54 -4.68 -14.46
C LYS A 129 4.32 -4.61 -12.96
N PHE A 130 3.12 -4.26 -12.53
CA PHE A 130 2.76 -4.22 -11.12
C PHE A 130 2.86 -5.60 -10.48
N HIS A 131 2.28 -6.65 -11.09
CA HIS A 131 2.39 -8.03 -10.63
C HIS A 131 3.84 -8.50 -10.59
N SER A 132 4.63 -8.23 -11.64
CA SER A 132 6.05 -8.57 -11.68
C SER A 132 6.83 -7.91 -10.53
N SER A 133 6.52 -6.66 -10.21
CA SER A 133 7.14 -5.93 -9.09
C SER A 133 6.81 -6.58 -7.75
N ILE A 134 5.55 -6.99 -7.54
CA ILE A 134 5.12 -7.67 -6.33
C ILE A 134 5.81 -9.03 -6.22
N ASN A 135 5.73 -9.87 -7.25
CA ASN A 135 6.30 -11.22 -7.24
C ASN A 135 7.81 -11.19 -6.97
N ASN A 136 8.55 -10.26 -7.59
CA ASN A 136 9.99 -10.10 -7.35
C ASN A 136 10.34 -9.57 -5.95
N SER A 137 9.37 -9.01 -5.22
CA SER A 137 9.58 -8.53 -3.85
C SER A 137 9.40 -9.62 -2.78
N ILE A 138 8.69 -10.70 -3.08
CA ILE A 138 8.28 -11.71 -2.09
C ILE A 138 9.49 -12.40 -1.45
N GLU A 139 10.49 -12.78 -2.23
CA GLU A 139 11.69 -13.43 -1.69
C GLU A 139 12.40 -12.58 -0.65
N GLU A 140 12.56 -11.29 -0.92
CA GLU A 140 13.17 -10.36 0.03
C GLU A 140 12.30 -10.10 1.25
N ALA A 141 10.98 -10.04 1.08
CA ALA A 141 10.05 -9.94 2.19
C ALA A 141 10.11 -11.18 3.10
N LEU A 142 10.22 -12.39 2.53
CA LEU A 142 10.39 -13.64 3.27
C LEU A 142 11.69 -13.68 4.09
N LYS A 143 12.76 -13.00 3.65
CA LYS A 143 14.01 -12.81 4.41
C LYS A 143 13.85 -11.85 5.60
N GLY A 144 12.69 -11.20 5.74
CA GLY A 144 12.38 -10.26 6.81
C GLY A 144 12.57 -8.78 6.45
N ASN A 145 12.93 -8.48 5.20
CA ASN A 145 13.08 -7.10 4.74
C ASN A 145 11.72 -6.40 4.59
N LEU A 146 11.70 -5.10 4.88
CA LEU A 146 10.56 -4.22 4.56
C LEU A 146 10.75 -3.66 3.16
N ILE A 147 9.87 -4.02 2.23
CA ILE A 147 9.93 -3.59 0.84
C ILE A 147 9.01 -2.39 0.62
N ILE A 148 9.51 -1.38 -0.05
CA ILE A 148 8.79 -0.18 -0.46
C ILE A 148 8.83 -0.06 -1.98
N PHE A 149 7.71 0.31 -2.61
CA PHE A 149 7.64 0.50 -4.06
C PHE A 149 7.93 1.94 -4.45
N GLY A 150 8.87 2.10 -5.36
CA GLY A 150 9.22 3.38 -5.96
C GLY A 150 8.63 3.53 -7.36
N VAL A 151 8.14 4.73 -7.68
CA VAL A 151 7.68 5.10 -9.02
C VAL A 151 8.74 5.98 -9.67
N PRO A 152 9.18 5.71 -10.92
CA PRO A 152 10.13 6.57 -11.62
C PRO A 152 9.60 8.00 -11.72
N PRO A 153 10.36 9.02 -11.29
CA PRO A 153 9.89 10.39 -11.34
C PRO A 153 9.91 10.92 -12.78
N THR A 154 8.78 11.45 -13.23
CA THR A 154 8.63 12.05 -14.57
C THR A 154 8.74 13.57 -14.56
N TYR A 155 8.62 14.20 -13.39
CA TYR A 155 8.78 15.64 -13.16
C TYR A 155 9.26 15.94 -11.73
N SER A 156 9.69 17.16 -11.46
CA SER A 156 10.21 17.59 -10.16
C SER A 156 9.08 17.87 -9.14
N ALA A 157 8.43 16.81 -8.66
CA ALA A 157 7.37 16.94 -7.67
C ALA A 157 7.93 17.36 -6.31
N THR A 158 7.36 18.42 -5.72
CA THR A 158 7.71 18.89 -4.37
C THR A 158 6.72 18.39 -3.30
N GLY A 159 5.60 17.80 -3.73
CA GLY A 159 4.56 17.26 -2.84
C GLY A 159 4.72 15.77 -2.51
N TYR A 160 5.76 15.10 -3.02
CA TYR A 160 5.97 13.66 -2.84
C TYR A 160 7.23 13.38 -2.01
N GLY A 161 7.21 12.25 -1.30
CA GLY A 161 8.42 11.66 -0.74
C GLY A 161 9.27 11.00 -1.84
N TYR A 162 10.59 11.10 -1.71
CA TYR A 162 11.56 10.45 -2.61
C TYR A 162 12.33 9.37 -1.88
N ILE A 163 12.54 8.26 -2.57
CA ILE A 163 13.36 7.13 -2.11
C ILE A 163 14.65 7.15 -2.93
N LYS A 164 15.80 7.20 -2.26
CA LYS A 164 17.10 7.01 -2.90
C LYS A 164 17.56 5.58 -2.68
N SER A 165 17.82 4.85 -3.75
CA SER A 165 18.42 3.52 -3.72
C SER A 165 19.95 3.59 -3.70
N GLN A 166 20.60 2.55 -3.13
CA GLN A 166 22.04 2.45 -3.14
C GLN A 166 22.61 2.28 -4.57
N LYS A 167 21.86 1.58 -5.44
CA LYS A 167 22.24 1.30 -6.82
C LYS A 167 21.27 1.98 -7.79
N HIS A 168 21.71 2.19 -9.04
CA HIS A 168 20.78 2.56 -10.10
C HIS A 168 19.71 1.49 -10.27
N LEU A 169 18.44 1.90 -10.36
CA LEU A 169 17.31 1.00 -10.56
C LEU A 169 17.15 0.74 -12.07
N ASP A 170 17.07 -0.53 -12.42
CA ASP A 170 16.63 -0.96 -13.75
C ASP A 170 15.12 -1.18 -13.71
N HIS A 171 14.36 -0.20 -14.18
CA HIS A 171 12.90 -0.23 -14.17
C HIS A 171 12.27 -1.34 -15.03
N ASN A 172 13.07 -2.09 -15.77
CA ASN A 172 12.58 -3.23 -16.56
C ASN A 172 12.80 -4.58 -15.86
N LYS A 173 13.62 -4.62 -14.81
CA LYS A 173 13.96 -5.88 -14.13
C LYS A 173 13.28 -6.05 -12.77
N TYR A 174 12.75 -4.97 -12.19
CA TYR A 174 12.08 -4.96 -10.87
C TYR A 174 12.87 -5.68 -9.76
N ILE A 175 14.20 -5.59 -9.77
CA ILE A 175 15.06 -6.19 -8.76
C ILE A 175 15.13 -5.27 -7.55
N PRO A 176 14.81 -5.74 -6.34
CA PRO A 176 14.92 -4.95 -5.13
C PRO A 176 16.34 -4.42 -4.89
N SER A 177 16.45 -3.20 -4.41
CA SER A 177 17.71 -2.57 -4.01
C SER A 177 17.56 -1.96 -2.62
N LYS A 178 18.64 -1.99 -1.82
CA LYS A 178 18.62 -1.35 -0.51
C LYS A 178 18.37 0.15 -0.65
N VAL A 179 17.50 0.65 0.24
CA VAL A 179 17.25 2.08 0.40
C VAL A 179 18.46 2.73 1.07
N ASP A 180 18.93 3.82 0.49
CA ASP A 180 20.00 4.65 1.05
C ASP A 180 19.40 5.77 1.93
N LYS A 181 18.37 6.42 1.41
CA LYS A 181 17.74 7.55 2.09
C LYS A 181 16.29 7.74 1.66
N PHE A 182 15.47 8.23 2.60
CA PHE A 182 14.12 8.74 2.33
C PHE A 182 14.12 10.26 2.52
N ILE A 183 13.54 11.00 1.57
CA ILE A 183 13.48 12.46 1.59
C ILE A 183 12.02 12.88 1.39
N GLU A 184 11.42 13.45 2.41
CA GLU A 184 10.03 13.91 2.36
C GLU A 184 9.96 15.32 1.79
N LYS A 185 9.15 15.50 0.74
CA LYS A 185 8.78 16.80 0.15
C LYS A 185 9.95 17.78 -0.01
N PRO A 186 10.91 17.48 -0.89
CA PRO A 186 12.07 18.34 -1.12
C PRO A 186 11.66 19.67 -1.73
N ASP A 187 12.52 20.67 -1.66
CA ASP A 187 12.38 21.90 -2.42
C ASP A 187 12.52 21.64 -3.94
N GLU A 188 12.13 22.63 -4.75
CA GLU A 188 12.10 22.52 -6.20
C GLU A 188 13.51 22.28 -6.80
N LYS A 189 14.54 22.91 -6.25
CA LYS A 189 15.92 22.76 -6.70
C LYS A 189 16.41 21.34 -6.46
N THR A 190 16.15 20.81 -5.29
CA THR A 190 16.48 19.42 -4.89
C THR A 190 15.69 18.42 -5.72
N ALA A 191 14.39 18.64 -5.94
CA ALA A 191 13.56 17.77 -6.78
C ALA A 191 14.04 17.73 -8.23
N LYS A 192 14.46 18.89 -8.81
CA LYS A 192 15.09 18.97 -10.14
C LYS A 192 16.41 18.20 -10.25
N TYR A 193 17.15 18.09 -9.17
CA TYR A 193 18.34 17.25 -9.11
C TYR A 193 17.97 15.76 -9.09
N PHE A 194 16.98 15.36 -8.29
CA PHE A 194 16.60 13.96 -8.14
C PHE A 194 16.10 13.30 -9.42
N ILE A 195 15.34 14.02 -10.26
CA ILE A 195 14.84 13.45 -11.53
C ILE A 195 15.95 13.13 -12.54
N LYS A 196 17.15 13.68 -12.38
CA LYS A 196 18.30 13.43 -13.26
C LYS A 196 19.10 12.19 -12.85
N ASP A 197 18.92 11.71 -11.62
CA ASP A 197 19.66 10.56 -11.10
C ASP A 197 18.73 9.36 -10.97
N LYS A 198 18.98 8.31 -11.75
CA LYS A 198 18.21 7.04 -11.77
C LYS A 198 18.20 6.28 -10.44
N LYS A 199 18.83 6.80 -9.39
CA LYS A 199 18.73 6.26 -8.03
C LYS A 199 17.51 6.73 -7.28
N TYR A 200 16.81 7.75 -7.77
CA TYR A 200 15.64 8.30 -7.07
C TYR A 200 14.33 7.83 -7.69
N SER A 201 13.39 7.54 -6.82
CA SER A 201 11.99 7.21 -7.15
C SER A 201 11.06 7.97 -6.24
N TRP A 202 9.83 8.25 -6.67
CA TRP A 202 8.79 8.70 -5.77
C TRP A 202 8.33 7.57 -4.86
N ASN A 203 8.06 7.86 -3.60
CA ASN A 203 7.40 6.92 -2.71
C ASN A 203 5.94 6.73 -3.14
N SER A 204 5.58 5.50 -3.49
CA SER A 204 4.19 5.17 -3.83
C SER A 204 3.30 5.00 -2.59
N GLY A 205 3.87 4.81 -1.40
CA GLY A 205 3.11 4.44 -0.20
C GLY A 205 2.60 2.98 -0.20
N MET A 206 3.08 2.17 -1.15
CA MET A 206 2.82 0.72 -1.17
C MET A 206 4.00 -0.04 -0.57
N PHE A 207 3.71 -1.13 0.15
CA PHE A 207 4.73 -1.92 0.85
C PHE A 207 4.43 -3.42 0.75
N VAL A 208 5.49 -4.24 0.88
CA VAL A 208 5.38 -5.68 1.09
C VAL A 208 6.34 -6.09 2.20
N PHE A 209 5.85 -6.86 3.18
CA PHE A 209 6.67 -7.40 4.27
C PHE A 209 5.92 -8.49 5.04
N LYS A 210 6.63 -9.26 5.84
CA LYS A 210 5.98 -10.18 6.79
C LYS A 210 5.31 -9.41 7.92
N ALA A 211 4.16 -9.90 8.37
CA ALA A 211 3.45 -9.30 9.50
C ALA A 211 4.34 -9.18 10.75
N ASN A 212 5.13 -10.23 11.03
CA ASN A 212 6.07 -10.19 12.17
C ASN A 212 7.21 -9.18 12.00
N SER A 213 7.70 -8.96 10.77
CA SER A 213 8.81 -8.02 10.53
C SER A 213 8.44 -6.60 10.93
N ILE A 214 7.30 -6.11 10.46
CA ILE A 214 6.86 -4.74 10.81
C ILE A 214 6.59 -4.57 12.31
N LEU A 215 6.03 -5.58 12.97
CA LEU A 215 5.80 -5.51 14.42
C LEU A 215 7.10 -5.47 15.21
N ASN A 216 8.13 -6.22 14.80
CA ASN A 216 9.43 -6.23 15.45
C ASN A 216 10.15 -4.88 15.29
N GLU A 217 10.12 -4.28 14.09
CA GLU A 217 10.68 -2.94 13.86
C GLU A 217 9.99 -1.89 14.73
N LEU A 218 8.67 -1.90 14.80
CA LEU A 218 7.91 -0.95 15.60
C LEU A 218 8.13 -1.14 17.11
N LYS A 219 8.27 -2.37 17.59
CA LYS A 219 8.66 -2.63 18.99
C LYS A 219 10.02 -2.03 19.31
N SER A 220 11.00 -2.17 18.40
CA SER A 220 12.34 -1.62 18.60
C SER A 220 12.33 -0.09 18.65
N LEU A 221 11.51 0.57 17.82
CA LEU A 221 11.35 2.02 17.80
C LEU A 221 10.57 2.54 19.02
N SER A 222 9.57 1.80 19.50
CA SER A 222 8.75 2.19 20.67
C SER A 222 9.51 2.09 21.98
N LEU A 223 10.45 1.15 22.12
CA LEU A 223 11.29 1.01 23.32
C LEU A 223 12.21 2.22 23.56
N ILE A 224 12.38 3.10 22.58
CA ILE A 224 13.15 4.35 22.71
C ILE A 224 12.31 5.47 23.36
N HIS A 225 10.98 5.31 23.42
CA HIS A 225 10.05 6.35 23.90
C HIS A 225 9.26 5.96 25.17
N ILE A 226 9.64 4.86 25.80
CA ILE A 226 9.06 4.45 27.09
C ILE A 226 10.07 4.82 28.24
#